data_a4f9b4bdbe0769f73dccfe2ec2f57886
#
_entry.id   a4f9b4bdbe0769f73dccfe2ec2f57886
#
_cell.length_a   1.000
_cell.length_b   1.000
_cell.length_c   1.000
_cell.angle_alpha   90.00
_cell.angle_beta   90.00
_cell.angle_gamma   90.00
#
_symmetry.space_group_name_H-M   'P 1'
#
loop_
_entity.id
_entity.type
_entity.pdbx_description
1 polymer ?
#
loop_
_entity_poly.entity_id
_entity_poly.type
_entity_poly.pdbx_seq_one_letter_code
_entity_poly.pdbx_strand_id
1 'polypeptide(L)'
;MVKKVISSAEAVSEAVKRARPSVIPVYPITPQTKISEKLADYVADGDLDAHYIKVESEHSAMSAAIGASGAGVRVFTATSSQGLAYMHEPVFAAAGMRVPIVMANANRALSAPINIWNDQQDSISERDSGWIQLYAETGQEAFDTILQAYKISENQDILLPTMVCIDGFILTHTVDPVEVLSQEEVDSFLPKYTRGYSYLDPEDPMSLGTLADTESYLEIRHDMEIAMEHSLDVIEEVGKEFGDLFGRYYGLIEEYKSEDADIILIAMGSLCGTIKDVVDKERENGKKVGLVRIRSYRPFPKDALKVAVKDAKLAVIDKDISFGAGGAVYMDVKAALDNETYGFIIGLGGRDITPIDIEEIIEKT
;
A
#
# COMPACT_ATOMS: atom_id res chain seq x y z
N MET A 1 -23.62 6.45 -2.30
CA MET A 1 -22.49 6.55 -3.27
C MET A 1 -22.72 7.65 -4.28
N VAL A 2 -21.68 8.41 -4.65
CA VAL A 2 -21.71 9.47 -5.70
C VAL A 2 -20.54 9.24 -6.64
N LYS A 3 -20.81 9.19 -7.95
CA LYS A 3 -19.77 9.03 -8.97
C LYS A 3 -19.11 10.38 -9.27
N LYS A 4 -17.79 10.46 -9.12
CA LYS A 4 -16.97 11.65 -9.44
C LYS A 4 -15.90 11.27 -10.47
N VAL A 5 -15.50 12.20 -11.33
CA VAL A 5 -14.35 12.05 -12.22
C VAL A 5 -13.19 12.81 -11.58
N ILE A 6 -12.29 12.08 -10.95
CA ILE A 6 -11.22 12.63 -10.10
C ILE A 6 -9.93 11.83 -10.27
N SER A 7 -8.80 12.42 -9.90
CA SER A 7 -7.53 11.72 -9.84
C SER A 7 -7.44 10.79 -8.61
N SER A 8 -6.54 9.81 -8.65
CA SER A 8 -6.33 8.95 -7.47
C SER A 8 -5.85 9.75 -6.25
N ALA A 9 -5.11 10.84 -6.44
CA ALA A 9 -4.73 11.73 -5.36
C ALA A 9 -5.96 12.37 -4.68
N GLU A 10 -6.94 12.80 -5.47
CA GLU A 10 -8.22 13.33 -4.95
C GLU A 10 -9.06 12.20 -4.34
N ALA A 11 -9.04 11.00 -4.93
CA ALA A 11 -9.74 9.84 -4.39
C ALA A 11 -9.20 9.45 -3.00
N VAL A 12 -7.88 9.42 -2.81
CA VAL A 12 -7.25 9.25 -1.50
C VAL A 12 -7.71 10.34 -0.52
N SER A 13 -7.69 11.60 -0.94
CA SER A 13 -8.12 12.73 -0.07
C SER A 13 -9.59 12.64 0.32
N GLU A 14 -10.47 12.20 -0.59
CA GLU A 14 -11.90 11.95 -0.32
C GLU A 14 -12.08 10.79 0.69
N ALA A 15 -11.28 9.72 0.60
CA ALA A 15 -11.32 8.62 1.55
C ALA A 15 -10.84 9.07 2.94
N VAL A 16 -9.71 9.78 3.01
CA VAL A 16 -9.16 10.33 4.25
C VAL A 16 -10.14 11.28 4.94
N LYS A 17 -10.78 12.19 4.18
CA LYS A 17 -11.82 13.06 4.71
C LYS A 17 -12.92 12.27 5.43
N ARG A 18 -13.36 11.16 4.84
CA ARG A 18 -14.41 10.30 5.41
C ARG A 18 -13.96 9.44 6.56
N ALA A 19 -12.69 9.05 6.57
CA ALA A 19 -12.08 8.34 7.70
C ALA A 19 -11.89 9.23 8.94
N ARG A 20 -11.91 10.57 8.75
CA ARG A 20 -11.85 11.57 9.83
C ARG A 20 -10.64 11.40 10.75
N PRO A 21 -9.39 11.43 10.25
CA PRO A 21 -8.23 11.51 11.12
C PRO A 21 -8.25 12.83 11.90
N SER A 22 -7.83 12.77 13.16
CA SER A 22 -7.76 13.97 14.01
C SER A 22 -6.51 14.82 13.74
N VAL A 23 -5.43 14.19 13.23
CA VAL A 23 -4.14 14.85 12.99
C VAL A 23 -3.58 14.42 11.64
N ILE A 24 -3.14 15.40 10.86
CA ILE A 24 -2.55 15.19 9.52
C ILE A 24 -1.24 15.98 9.43
N PRO A 25 -0.12 15.42 9.88
CA PRO A 25 1.19 16.04 9.68
C PRO A 25 1.70 15.72 8.28
N VAL A 26 2.14 16.73 7.54
CA VAL A 26 2.62 16.57 6.16
C VAL A 26 3.77 17.49 5.81
N TYR A 27 4.61 17.04 4.89
CA TYR A 27 5.55 17.82 4.11
C TYR A 27 5.29 17.53 2.62
N PRO A 28 5.06 18.56 1.78
CA PRO A 28 4.68 18.33 0.39
C PRO A 28 5.86 17.88 -0.47
N ILE A 29 5.67 16.80 -1.22
CA ILE A 29 6.62 16.28 -2.21
C ILE A 29 5.86 15.79 -3.46
N THR A 30 6.39 16.09 -4.65
CA THR A 30 5.82 15.59 -5.92
C THR A 30 5.97 14.06 -6.02
N PRO A 31 4.94 13.28 -6.46
CA PRO A 31 3.60 13.71 -6.90
C PRO A 31 2.51 13.66 -5.80
N GLN A 32 2.87 13.51 -4.52
CA GLN A 32 1.96 13.46 -3.38
C GLN A 32 1.30 14.81 -3.08
N THR A 33 1.87 15.92 -3.52
CA THR A 33 1.45 17.29 -3.18
C THR A 33 -0.07 17.52 -3.33
N LYS A 34 -0.71 16.97 -4.36
CA LYS A 34 -2.17 17.08 -4.56
C LYS A 34 -2.98 16.48 -3.40
N ILE A 35 -2.49 15.41 -2.77
CA ILE A 35 -3.16 14.81 -1.61
C ILE A 35 -3.13 15.81 -0.44
N SER A 36 -1.95 16.35 -0.14
CA SER A 36 -1.77 17.28 0.98
C SER A 36 -2.52 18.59 0.78
N GLU A 37 -2.50 19.17 -0.44
CA GLU A 37 -3.24 20.39 -0.78
C GLU A 37 -4.74 20.19 -0.62
N LYS A 38 -5.28 19.09 -1.14
CA LYS A 38 -6.72 18.82 -1.04
C LYS A 38 -7.17 18.61 0.40
N LEU A 39 -6.37 17.97 1.23
CA LEU A 39 -6.65 17.82 2.66
C LEU A 39 -6.57 19.16 3.41
N ALA A 40 -5.63 20.04 3.04
CA ALA A 40 -5.57 21.39 3.59
C ALA A 40 -6.82 22.21 3.24
N ASP A 41 -7.32 22.10 1.99
CA ASP A 41 -8.58 22.74 1.58
C ASP A 41 -9.74 22.24 2.43
N TYR A 42 -9.91 20.94 2.61
CA TYR A 42 -11.00 20.38 3.42
C TYR A 42 -10.98 20.86 4.87
N VAL A 43 -9.79 21.00 5.45
CA VAL A 43 -9.67 21.55 6.82
C VAL A 43 -9.98 23.04 6.83
N ALA A 44 -9.50 23.82 5.86
CA ALA A 44 -9.75 25.26 5.77
C ALA A 44 -11.22 25.59 5.53
N ASP A 45 -11.92 24.77 4.72
CA ASP A 45 -13.34 24.92 4.42
C ASP A 45 -14.26 24.43 5.55
N GLY A 46 -13.70 23.78 6.59
CA GLY A 46 -14.47 23.17 7.68
C GLY A 46 -15.12 21.83 7.32
N ASP A 47 -14.74 21.24 6.21
CA ASP A 47 -15.23 19.96 5.71
C ASP A 47 -14.59 18.76 6.42
N LEU A 48 -13.44 18.96 7.06
CA LEU A 48 -12.71 18.00 7.86
C LEU A 48 -12.23 18.65 9.15
N ASP A 49 -12.73 18.16 10.27
CA ASP A 49 -12.30 18.58 11.60
C ASP A 49 -11.01 17.83 11.99
N ALA A 50 -9.86 18.40 11.61
CA ALA A 50 -8.55 17.84 11.87
C ALA A 50 -7.50 18.93 12.10
N HIS A 51 -6.47 18.59 12.86
CA HIS A 51 -5.26 19.40 12.97
C HIS A 51 -4.33 19.11 11.80
N TYR A 52 -4.33 19.98 10.78
CA TYR A 52 -3.40 19.90 9.65
C TYR A 52 -2.08 20.58 10.02
N ILE A 53 -1.00 19.82 10.14
CA ILE A 53 0.29 20.30 10.64
C ILE A 53 1.30 20.32 9.50
N LYS A 54 1.71 21.52 9.06
CA LYS A 54 2.85 21.68 8.14
C LYS A 54 4.14 21.62 8.94
N VAL A 55 4.99 20.67 8.59
CA VAL A 55 6.30 20.48 9.21
C VAL A 55 7.43 20.86 8.23
N GLU A 56 8.66 20.90 8.69
CA GLU A 56 9.82 21.30 7.88
C GLU A 56 10.49 20.16 7.11
N SER A 57 10.07 18.91 7.38
CA SER A 57 10.61 17.73 6.70
C SER A 57 9.68 16.52 6.84
N GLU A 58 9.90 15.51 5.99
CA GLU A 58 9.16 14.25 6.04
C GLU A 58 9.48 13.47 7.33
N HIS A 59 10.73 13.52 7.80
CA HIS A 59 11.11 12.92 9.09
C HIS A 59 10.26 13.50 10.23
N SER A 60 10.09 14.82 10.27
CA SER A 60 9.24 15.49 11.26
C SER A 60 7.76 15.17 11.08
N ALA A 61 7.31 14.94 9.83
CA ALA A 61 5.92 14.54 9.57
C ALA A 61 5.61 13.16 10.21
N MET A 62 6.48 12.17 9.99
CA MET A 62 6.30 10.85 10.60
C MET A 62 6.49 10.89 12.13
N SER A 63 7.44 11.66 12.64
CA SER A 63 7.63 11.84 14.09
C SER A 63 6.40 12.47 14.76
N ALA A 64 5.79 13.47 14.13
CA ALA A 64 4.55 14.08 14.60
C ALA A 64 3.36 13.10 14.51
N ALA A 65 3.31 12.25 13.45
CA ALA A 65 2.32 11.20 13.30
C ALA A 65 2.42 10.16 14.43
N ILE A 66 3.63 9.73 14.78
CA ILE A 66 3.88 8.82 15.91
C ILE A 66 3.39 9.45 17.22
N GLY A 67 3.75 10.71 17.49
CA GLY A 67 3.33 11.40 18.70
C GLY A 67 1.81 11.53 18.80
N ALA A 68 1.13 11.88 17.70
CA ALA A 68 -0.33 11.99 17.65
C ALA A 68 -1.01 10.62 17.82
N SER A 69 -0.53 9.58 17.12
CA SER A 69 -1.06 8.21 17.28
C SER A 69 -0.82 7.68 18.69
N GLY A 70 0.37 7.94 19.25
CA GLY A 70 0.68 7.62 20.65
C GLY A 70 -0.19 8.37 21.66
N ALA A 71 -0.74 9.54 21.32
CA ALA A 71 -1.76 10.23 22.10
C ALA A 71 -3.17 9.62 21.96
N GLY A 72 -3.33 8.58 21.16
CA GLY A 72 -4.57 7.81 21.01
C GLY A 72 -5.59 8.43 20.06
N VAL A 73 -5.13 9.05 18.99
CA VAL A 73 -6.00 9.60 17.93
C VAL A 73 -5.71 8.99 16.56
N ARG A 74 -6.70 8.98 15.68
CA ARG A 74 -6.53 8.55 14.28
C ARG A 74 -5.65 9.55 13.53
N VAL A 75 -4.68 9.05 12.79
CA VAL A 75 -3.66 9.86 12.08
C VAL A 75 -3.58 9.47 10.61
N PHE A 76 -3.28 10.46 9.77
CA PHE A 76 -2.93 10.25 8.37
C PHE A 76 -1.68 11.05 8.01
N THR A 77 -0.84 10.48 7.16
CA THR A 77 0.22 11.22 6.46
C THR A 77 0.35 10.75 5.02
N ALA A 78 1.09 11.49 4.21
CA ALA A 78 1.36 11.09 2.84
C ALA A 78 2.76 11.56 2.41
N THR A 79 3.43 10.74 1.59
CA THR A 79 4.79 11.02 1.11
C THR A 79 5.06 10.39 -0.26
N SER A 80 6.33 10.44 -0.70
CA SER A 80 6.82 9.89 -1.96
C SER A 80 8.36 9.84 -1.95
N SER A 81 8.97 8.85 -2.61
CA SER A 81 10.38 8.86 -3.00
C SER A 81 11.35 9.17 -1.84
N GLN A 82 12.21 10.22 -2.04
CA GLN A 82 13.16 10.68 -1.02
C GLN A 82 12.50 11.06 0.29
N GLY A 83 11.23 11.52 0.26
CA GLY A 83 10.47 11.80 1.46
C GLY A 83 10.25 10.55 2.30
N LEU A 84 9.90 9.42 1.65
CA LEU A 84 9.80 8.14 2.33
C LEU A 84 11.16 7.67 2.85
N ALA A 85 12.20 7.74 2.01
CA ALA A 85 13.56 7.39 2.44
C ALA A 85 14.07 8.27 3.62
N TYR A 86 13.64 9.54 3.68
CA TYR A 86 13.97 10.42 4.81
C TYR A 86 13.16 10.09 6.07
N MET A 87 12.03 9.39 5.93
CA MET A 87 11.26 8.85 7.06
C MET A 87 11.76 7.48 7.54
N HIS A 88 12.79 6.88 6.97
CA HIS A 88 13.19 5.48 7.22
C HIS A 88 13.25 5.12 8.71
N GLU A 89 13.99 5.90 9.53
CA GLU A 89 14.08 5.65 10.98
C GLU A 89 12.72 5.70 11.69
N PRO A 90 11.93 6.80 11.59
CA PRO A 90 10.63 6.85 12.25
C PRO A 90 9.59 5.89 11.67
N VAL A 91 9.74 5.42 10.43
CA VAL A 91 8.90 4.34 9.86
C VAL A 91 9.09 3.05 10.67
N PHE A 92 10.34 2.63 10.93
CA PHE A 92 10.64 1.49 11.81
C PHE A 92 10.13 1.72 13.25
N ALA A 93 10.31 2.94 13.76
CA ALA A 93 9.86 3.29 15.11
C ALA A 93 8.33 3.17 15.25
N ALA A 94 7.56 3.63 14.26
CA ALA A 94 6.09 3.54 14.26
C ALA A 94 5.61 2.09 14.38
N ALA A 95 6.19 1.18 13.60
CA ALA A 95 5.85 -0.24 13.65
C ALA A 95 6.26 -0.85 15.00
N GLY A 96 7.48 -0.56 15.48
CA GLY A 96 7.98 -1.04 16.78
C GLY A 96 7.18 -0.55 17.97
N MET A 97 6.60 0.64 17.89
CA MET A 97 5.71 1.21 18.91
C MET A 97 4.26 0.74 18.78
N ARG A 98 3.91 -0.06 17.76
CA ARG A 98 2.55 -0.56 17.52
C ARG A 98 1.51 0.57 17.44
N VAL A 99 1.85 1.65 16.73
CA VAL A 99 0.94 2.80 16.53
C VAL A 99 0.28 2.73 15.14
N PRO A 100 -1.07 2.66 15.06
CA PRO A 100 -1.81 2.45 13.83
C PRO A 100 -1.89 3.75 13.01
N ILE A 101 -0.88 3.98 12.19
CA ILE A 101 -0.80 5.12 11.28
C ILE A 101 -1.15 4.64 9.87
N VAL A 102 -2.00 5.38 9.15
CA VAL A 102 -2.23 5.15 7.71
C VAL A 102 -1.46 6.19 6.92
N MET A 103 -0.67 5.72 5.96
CA MET A 103 0.12 6.56 5.06
C MET A 103 -0.21 6.25 3.60
N ALA A 104 -0.42 7.27 2.77
CA ALA A 104 -0.42 7.12 1.33
C ALA A 104 1.00 7.40 0.79
N ASN A 105 1.56 6.45 0.05
CA ASN A 105 2.81 6.65 -0.68
C ASN A 105 2.53 6.74 -2.18
N ALA A 106 2.75 7.92 -2.77
CA ALA A 106 2.71 8.12 -4.20
C ALA A 106 4.06 7.69 -4.80
N ASN A 107 4.17 6.43 -5.19
CA ASN A 107 5.41 5.80 -5.62
C ASN A 107 6.15 6.59 -6.69
N ARG A 108 7.42 6.86 -6.44
CA ARG A 108 8.32 7.61 -7.31
C ARG A 108 9.74 7.11 -7.13
N ALA A 109 10.51 7.10 -8.23
CA ALA A 109 11.92 6.73 -8.27
C ALA A 109 12.78 7.48 -7.24
N LEU A 110 13.80 6.81 -6.71
CA LEU A 110 14.76 7.39 -5.78
C LEU A 110 15.94 8.06 -6.51
N SER A 111 16.42 9.18 -6.00
CA SER A 111 17.67 9.84 -6.43
C SER A 111 18.89 9.07 -5.87
N ALA A 112 20.07 9.14 -6.48
CA ALA A 112 20.48 9.83 -7.71
C ALA A 112 20.59 8.82 -8.84
N PRO A 113 20.29 9.20 -10.12
CA PRO A 113 19.97 10.56 -10.58
C PRO A 113 18.56 11.00 -10.14
N ILE A 114 18.31 12.33 -10.10
CA ILE A 114 16.99 12.83 -9.77
C ILE A 114 15.98 12.44 -10.86
N ASN A 115 14.87 11.86 -10.42
CA ASN A 115 13.77 11.45 -11.28
C ASN A 115 12.46 11.70 -10.52
N ILE A 116 11.41 12.15 -11.21
CA ILE A 116 10.13 12.48 -10.58
C ILE A 116 9.01 11.50 -10.94
N TRP A 117 9.28 10.58 -11.89
CA TRP A 117 8.28 9.62 -12.36
C TRP A 117 8.24 8.35 -11.56
N ASN A 118 7.25 7.53 -11.88
CA ASN A 118 6.93 6.30 -11.15
C ASN A 118 7.99 5.21 -11.29
N ASP A 119 8.33 4.62 -10.19
CA ASP A 119 8.67 3.21 -9.99
C ASP A 119 8.32 2.84 -8.53
N GLN A 120 8.60 1.64 -8.10
CA GLN A 120 8.20 1.16 -6.77
C GLN A 120 9.39 1.05 -5.81
N GLN A 121 10.56 1.55 -6.20
CA GLN A 121 11.80 1.45 -5.42
C GLN A 121 11.67 2.06 -4.02
N ASP A 122 10.90 3.15 -3.87
CA ASP A 122 10.75 3.85 -2.60
C ASP A 122 10.02 2.99 -1.55
N SER A 123 8.84 2.47 -1.84
CA SER A 123 8.10 1.63 -0.91
C SER A 123 8.72 0.23 -0.74
N ILE A 124 9.31 -0.33 -1.79
CA ILE A 124 10.02 -1.61 -1.72
C ILE A 124 11.23 -1.52 -0.78
N SER A 125 11.91 -0.38 -0.70
CA SER A 125 13.03 -0.21 0.25
C SER A 125 12.59 -0.26 1.72
N GLU A 126 11.30 -0.06 2.01
CA GLU A 126 10.71 -0.10 3.35
C GLU A 126 10.01 -1.44 3.67
N ARG A 127 10.16 -2.46 2.82
CA ARG A 127 9.47 -3.77 2.99
C ARG A 127 9.78 -4.49 4.30
N ASP A 128 10.92 -4.18 4.91
CA ASP A 128 11.38 -4.82 6.16
C ASP A 128 11.09 -3.97 7.41
N SER A 129 10.34 -2.86 7.25
CA SER A 129 10.09 -1.89 8.32
C SER A 129 9.02 -2.33 9.34
N GLY A 130 8.23 -3.36 9.04
CA GLY A 130 7.10 -3.80 9.86
C GLY A 130 5.80 -3.08 9.54
N TRP A 131 5.73 -2.38 8.41
CA TRP A 131 4.50 -1.79 7.87
C TRP A 131 3.76 -2.78 6.98
N ILE A 132 2.43 -2.81 7.09
CA ILE A 132 1.58 -3.44 6.08
C ILE A 132 1.66 -2.61 4.81
N GLN A 133 1.89 -3.23 3.66
CA GLN A 133 2.03 -2.56 2.36
C GLN A 133 0.99 -3.07 1.38
N LEU A 134 0.05 -2.21 0.98
CA LEU A 134 -1.02 -2.51 0.04
C LEU A 134 -0.86 -1.66 -1.23
N TYR A 135 -0.88 -2.29 -2.40
CA TYR A 135 -0.69 -1.64 -3.70
C TYR A 135 -2.00 -1.58 -4.47
N ALA A 136 -2.44 -0.37 -4.80
CA ALA A 136 -3.65 -0.13 -5.59
C ALA A 136 -3.36 -0.08 -7.08
N GLU A 137 -4.26 -0.65 -7.89
CA GLU A 137 -4.20 -0.65 -9.35
C GLU A 137 -4.88 0.60 -9.95
N THR A 138 -5.94 1.09 -9.32
CA THR A 138 -6.80 2.16 -9.86
C THR A 138 -7.12 3.22 -8.80
N GLY A 139 -7.68 4.35 -9.25
CA GLY A 139 -8.15 5.40 -8.35
C GLY A 139 -9.31 4.94 -7.45
N GLN A 140 -10.17 4.05 -7.94
CA GLN A 140 -11.23 3.45 -7.12
C GLN A 140 -10.63 2.59 -6.02
N GLU A 141 -9.70 1.73 -6.36
CA GLU A 141 -9.04 0.87 -5.38
C GLU A 141 -8.26 1.69 -4.36
N ALA A 142 -7.60 2.78 -4.78
CA ALA A 142 -6.91 3.69 -3.86
C ALA A 142 -7.86 4.29 -2.82
N PHE A 143 -9.05 4.76 -3.23
CA PHE A 143 -10.11 5.23 -2.33
C PHE A 143 -10.52 4.14 -1.33
N ASP A 144 -10.86 2.97 -1.84
CA ASP A 144 -11.38 1.85 -1.05
C ASP A 144 -10.31 1.30 -0.10
N THR A 145 -9.05 1.21 -0.55
CA THR A 145 -7.94 0.68 0.25
C THR A 145 -7.55 1.60 1.40
N ILE A 146 -7.65 2.93 1.26
CA ILE A 146 -7.44 3.86 2.39
C ILE A 146 -8.43 3.59 3.53
N LEU A 147 -9.70 3.33 3.23
CA LEU A 147 -10.72 3.02 4.25
C LEU A 147 -10.42 1.66 4.91
N GLN A 148 -10.06 0.65 4.11
CA GLN A 148 -9.66 -0.66 4.61
C GLN A 148 -8.39 -0.60 5.45
N ALA A 149 -7.40 0.21 5.05
CA ALA A 149 -6.14 0.38 5.77
C ALA A 149 -6.35 0.86 7.21
N TYR A 150 -7.29 1.78 7.44
CA TYR A 150 -7.64 2.18 8.81
C TYR A 150 -8.22 1.01 9.61
N LYS A 151 -9.16 0.27 9.02
CA LYS A 151 -9.79 -0.86 9.71
C LYS A 151 -8.79 -1.97 10.04
N ILE A 152 -7.84 -2.23 9.14
CA ILE A 152 -6.76 -3.20 9.33
C ILE A 152 -5.78 -2.72 10.41
N SER A 153 -5.26 -1.50 10.27
CA SER A 153 -4.29 -0.92 11.22
C SER A 153 -4.83 -0.80 12.63
N GLU A 154 -6.11 -0.44 12.78
CA GLU A 154 -6.78 -0.20 14.07
C GLU A 154 -7.32 -1.49 14.71
N ASN A 155 -7.19 -2.64 14.05
CA ASN A 155 -7.52 -3.93 14.63
C ASN A 155 -6.64 -4.15 15.86
N GLN A 156 -7.26 -4.50 17.01
CA GLN A 156 -6.57 -4.58 18.32
C GLN A 156 -5.53 -5.71 18.37
N ASP A 157 -5.69 -6.75 17.55
CA ASP A 157 -4.74 -7.86 17.46
C ASP A 157 -3.58 -7.55 16.52
N ILE A 158 -3.73 -6.51 15.67
CA ILE A 158 -2.72 -6.09 14.70
C ILE A 158 -1.94 -4.87 15.22
N LEU A 159 -2.58 -3.70 15.33
CA LEU A 159 -1.97 -2.43 15.69
C LEU A 159 -0.63 -2.17 14.97
N LEU A 160 -0.59 -2.43 13.66
CA LEU A 160 0.55 -2.13 12.79
C LEU A 160 0.19 -1.00 11.82
N PRO A 161 1.12 -0.09 11.55
CA PRO A 161 0.89 0.95 10.57
C PRO A 161 0.74 0.37 9.16
N THR A 162 -0.07 1.02 8.31
CA THR A 162 -0.34 0.56 6.95
C THR A 162 0.02 1.64 5.92
N MET A 163 0.77 1.24 4.90
CA MET A 163 1.14 2.04 3.74
C MET A 163 0.27 1.63 2.55
N VAL A 164 -0.45 2.59 1.98
CA VAL A 164 -1.19 2.42 0.72
C VAL A 164 -0.37 3.03 -0.40
N CYS A 165 0.12 2.18 -1.30
CA CYS A 165 0.99 2.54 -2.41
C CYS A 165 0.16 2.78 -3.67
N ILE A 166 0.35 3.93 -4.31
CA ILE A 166 -0.26 4.31 -5.59
C ILE A 166 0.82 4.75 -6.56
N ASP A 167 0.74 4.30 -7.80
CA ASP A 167 1.71 4.66 -8.83
C ASP A 167 1.67 6.17 -9.13
N GLY A 168 2.74 6.88 -8.76
CA GLY A 168 2.90 8.31 -8.97
C GLY A 168 2.84 8.68 -10.45
N PHE A 169 2.34 9.88 -10.77
CA PHE A 169 2.03 10.38 -12.12
C PHE A 169 1.01 9.53 -12.88
N ILE A 170 1.13 8.22 -12.95
CA ILE A 170 0.18 7.35 -13.65
C ILE A 170 -1.21 7.50 -12.99
N LEU A 171 -1.33 7.20 -11.72
CA LEU A 171 -2.61 7.30 -11.00
C LEU A 171 -2.86 8.70 -10.42
N THR A 172 -1.84 9.38 -9.92
CA THR A 172 -2.02 10.68 -9.25
C THR A 172 -2.40 11.82 -10.19
N HIS A 173 -2.19 11.68 -11.50
CA HIS A 173 -2.47 12.71 -12.50
C HIS A 173 -3.48 12.29 -13.58
N THR A 174 -3.82 11.01 -13.67
CA THR A 174 -4.92 10.54 -14.50
C THR A 174 -6.24 10.69 -13.75
N VAL A 175 -7.30 11.06 -14.45
CA VAL A 175 -8.65 11.20 -13.88
C VAL A 175 -9.53 10.07 -14.37
N ASP A 176 -10.18 9.40 -13.42
CA ASP A 176 -11.07 8.27 -13.67
C ASP A 176 -12.40 8.42 -12.94
N PRO A 177 -13.44 7.73 -13.36
CA PRO A 177 -14.68 7.64 -12.60
C PRO A 177 -14.45 6.88 -11.28
N VAL A 178 -14.67 7.55 -10.14
CA VAL A 178 -14.57 6.97 -8.80
C VAL A 178 -15.93 7.07 -8.12
N GLU A 179 -16.42 5.97 -7.58
CA GLU A 179 -17.61 5.91 -6.74
C GLU A 179 -17.22 6.24 -5.30
N VAL A 180 -17.53 7.46 -4.91
CA VAL A 180 -17.23 7.98 -3.58
C VAL A 180 -18.39 7.64 -2.63
N LEU A 181 -18.12 6.91 -1.57
CA LEU A 181 -19.08 6.54 -0.53
C LEU A 181 -19.56 7.79 0.23
N SER A 182 -20.81 7.81 0.68
CA SER A 182 -21.31 8.83 1.62
C SER A 182 -20.65 8.66 3.00
N GLN A 183 -20.82 9.64 3.88
CA GLN A 183 -20.27 9.51 5.22
C GLN A 183 -20.95 8.40 6.01
N GLU A 184 -22.28 8.22 5.85
CA GLU A 184 -23.04 7.16 6.52
C GLU A 184 -22.61 5.77 6.04
N GLU A 185 -22.32 5.61 4.75
CA GLU A 185 -21.80 4.37 4.20
C GLU A 185 -20.42 4.06 4.78
N VAL A 186 -19.53 5.05 4.86
CA VAL A 186 -18.22 4.84 5.49
C VAL A 186 -18.35 4.54 6.99
N ASP A 187 -19.22 5.23 7.71
CA ASP A 187 -19.44 5.01 9.15
C ASP A 187 -19.99 3.60 9.45
N SER A 188 -20.71 2.98 8.50
CA SER A 188 -21.18 1.60 8.64
C SER A 188 -20.03 0.56 8.53
N PHE A 189 -18.97 0.89 7.79
CA PHE A 189 -17.82 0.03 7.59
C PHE A 189 -16.68 0.34 8.56
N LEU A 190 -16.31 1.60 8.69
CA LEU A 190 -15.20 2.08 9.53
C LEU A 190 -15.75 2.77 10.78
N PRO A 191 -15.78 2.08 11.92
CA PRO A 191 -16.31 2.64 13.15
C PRO A 191 -15.44 3.81 13.65
N LYS A 192 -15.97 4.54 14.63
CA LYS A 192 -15.19 5.55 15.34
C LYS A 192 -13.95 4.90 15.96
N TYR A 193 -12.81 5.57 15.84
CA TYR A 193 -11.55 5.06 16.38
C TYR A 193 -11.65 4.77 17.87
N THR A 194 -11.25 3.57 18.25
CA THR A 194 -11.09 3.16 19.65
C THR A 194 -9.61 2.91 19.89
N ARG A 195 -9.08 3.54 20.94
CA ARG A 195 -7.66 3.42 21.30
C ARG A 195 -7.25 1.96 21.52
N GLY A 196 -6.10 1.60 20.99
CA GLY A 196 -5.45 0.33 21.30
C GLY A 196 -4.78 0.34 22.67
N TYR A 197 -4.06 -0.72 22.99
CA TYR A 197 -3.25 -0.78 24.21
C TYR A 197 -1.99 0.09 24.15
N SER A 198 -1.53 0.44 22.96
CA SER A 198 -0.30 1.22 22.74
C SER A 198 -0.63 2.71 22.60
N TYR A 199 -0.93 3.39 23.72
CA TYR A 199 -1.10 4.83 23.77
C TYR A 199 -0.68 5.40 25.14
N LEU A 200 -0.34 6.69 25.15
CA LEU A 200 0.07 7.41 26.36
C LEU A 200 -1.16 7.86 27.15
N ASP A 201 -1.42 7.22 28.28
CA ASP A 201 -2.50 7.59 29.20
C ASP A 201 -1.90 8.25 30.45
N PRO A 202 -2.27 9.51 30.78
CA PRO A 202 -1.81 10.14 32.03
C PRO A 202 -2.30 9.42 33.31
N GLU A 203 -3.44 8.72 33.24
CA GLU A 203 -4.00 7.99 34.39
C GLU A 203 -3.35 6.61 34.57
N ASP A 204 -2.81 6.01 33.47
CA ASP A 204 -2.07 4.75 33.48
C ASP A 204 -0.80 4.90 32.62
N PRO A 205 0.22 5.59 33.16
CA PRO A 205 1.38 6.02 32.36
C PRO A 205 2.23 4.84 31.89
N MET A 206 2.54 4.82 30.59
CA MET A 206 3.45 3.86 29.96
C MET A 206 4.50 4.55 29.11
N SER A 207 5.54 3.82 28.73
CA SER A 207 6.55 4.29 27.77
C SER A 207 6.35 3.58 26.43
N LEU A 208 6.31 4.34 25.34
CA LEU A 208 6.38 3.81 23.97
C LEU A 208 7.82 3.87 23.47
N GLY A 209 8.28 2.83 22.77
CA GLY A 209 9.64 2.79 22.20
C GLY A 209 10.75 2.79 23.27
N THR A 210 10.53 2.08 24.36
CA THR A 210 11.50 1.97 25.46
C THR A 210 12.77 1.22 25.05
N LEU A 211 13.86 1.40 25.81
CA LEU A 211 15.07 0.60 25.64
C LEU A 211 14.76 -0.87 25.97
N ALA A 212 14.94 -1.73 24.99
CA ALA A 212 14.89 -3.19 25.16
C ALA A 212 16.32 -3.71 25.36
N ASP A 213 16.48 -4.64 26.29
CA ASP A 213 17.74 -5.35 26.51
C ASP A 213 17.90 -6.55 25.53
N THR A 214 19.00 -7.27 25.66
CA THR A 214 19.30 -8.42 24.82
C THR A 214 18.37 -9.60 25.04
N GLU A 215 17.67 -9.65 26.14
CA GLU A 215 16.77 -10.76 26.51
C GLU A 215 15.33 -10.51 26.00
N SER A 216 14.89 -9.25 25.87
CA SER A 216 13.52 -8.90 25.50
C SER A 216 13.34 -8.43 24.04
N TYR A 217 14.42 -8.04 23.34
CA TYR A 217 14.30 -7.49 21.98
C TYR A 217 13.76 -8.52 20.98
N LEU A 218 14.22 -9.78 21.07
CA LEU A 218 13.78 -10.86 20.17
C LEU A 218 12.27 -11.12 20.33
N GLU A 219 11.78 -11.19 21.56
CA GLU A 219 10.37 -11.43 21.87
C GLU A 219 9.49 -10.31 21.32
N ILE A 220 9.90 -9.06 21.50
CA ILE A 220 9.17 -7.90 20.94
C ILE A 220 9.08 -7.98 19.42
N ARG A 221 10.18 -8.34 18.74
CA ARG A 221 10.18 -8.49 17.27
C ARG A 221 9.36 -9.68 16.81
N HIS A 222 9.37 -10.77 17.58
CA HIS A 222 8.54 -11.95 17.31
C HIS A 222 7.05 -11.65 17.45
N ASP A 223 6.64 -10.86 18.45
CA ASP A 223 5.24 -10.42 18.60
C ASP A 223 4.79 -9.55 17.43
N MET A 224 5.70 -8.73 16.87
CA MET A 224 5.41 -7.97 15.64
C MET A 224 5.22 -8.89 14.44
N GLU A 225 6.04 -9.95 14.31
CA GLU A 225 5.92 -10.93 13.23
C GLU A 225 4.58 -11.68 13.32
N ILE A 226 4.20 -12.13 14.52
CA ILE A 226 2.88 -12.77 14.73
C ILE A 226 1.75 -11.85 14.30
N ALA A 227 1.81 -10.56 14.66
CA ALA A 227 0.80 -9.60 14.24
C ALA A 227 0.80 -9.36 12.73
N MET A 228 1.99 -9.34 12.10
CA MET A 228 2.14 -9.22 10.65
C MET A 228 1.56 -10.46 9.94
N GLU A 229 1.84 -11.67 10.40
CA GLU A 229 1.26 -12.90 9.86
C GLU A 229 -0.27 -12.93 10.04
N HIS A 230 -0.77 -12.58 11.22
CA HIS A 230 -2.20 -12.51 11.48
C HIS A 230 -2.92 -11.46 10.61
N SER A 231 -2.22 -10.42 10.18
CA SER A 231 -2.79 -9.41 9.30
C SER A 231 -3.18 -9.95 7.91
N LEU A 232 -2.67 -11.13 7.49
CA LEU A 232 -3.13 -11.81 6.27
C LEU A 232 -4.63 -12.11 6.35
N ASP A 233 -5.06 -12.74 7.44
CA ASP A 233 -6.48 -13.09 7.65
C ASP A 233 -7.34 -11.83 7.78
N VAL A 234 -6.86 -10.83 8.53
CA VAL A 234 -7.59 -9.57 8.74
C VAL A 234 -7.76 -8.79 7.42
N ILE A 235 -6.77 -8.79 6.54
CA ILE A 235 -6.87 -8.15 5.21
C ILE A 235 -7.96 -8.83 4.36
N GLU A 236 -8.01 -10.16 4.36
CA GLU A 236 -9.03 -10.93 3.66
C GLU A 236 -10.44 -10.68 4.23
N GLU A 237 -10.59 -10.71 5.54
CA GLU A 237 -11.85 -10.45 6.23
C GLU A 237 -12.38 -9.03 5.97
N VAL A 238 -11.51 -8.02 6.07
CA VAL A 238 -11.85 -6.62 5.81
C VAL A 238 -12.19 -6.40 4.34
N GLY A 239 -11.44 -7.02 3.43
CA GLY A 239 -11.74 -6.97 1.99
C GLY A 239 -13.06 -7.62 1.65
N LYS A 240 -13.39 -8.76 2.27
CA LYS A 240 -14.67 -9.44 2.11
C LYS A 240 -15.82 -8.60 2.67
N GLU A 241 -15.70 -8.08 3.89
CA GLU A 241 -16.73 -7.20 4.49
C GLU A 241 -16.98 -5.97 3.61
N PHE A 242 -15.91 -5.35 3.08
CA PHE A 242 -16.05 -4.22 2.16
C PHE A 242 -16.81 -4.63 0.89
N GLY A 243 -16.52 -5.81 0.35
CA GLY A 243 -17.22 -6.37 -0.80
C GLY A 243 -18.69 -6.66 -0.53
N ASP A 244 -19.01 -7.23 0.62
CA ASP A 244 -20.39 -7.53 1.04
C ASP A 244 -21.24 -6.25 1.20
N LEU A 245 -20.63 -5.15 1.64
CA LEU A 245 -21.30 -3.86 1.82
C LEU A 245 -21.41 -3.05 0.52
N PHE A 246 -20.36 -3.04 -0.33
CA PHE A 246 -20.23 -2.10 -1.44
C PHE A 246 -20.06 -2.76 -2.81
N GLY A 247 -20.03 -4.09 -2.89
CA GLY A 247 -19.93 -4.86 -4.14
C GLY A 247 -18.54 -4.88 -4.78
N ARG A 248 -17.50 -4.42 -4.07
CA ARG A 248 -16.10 -4.41 -4.52
C ARG A 248 -15.23 -5.21 -3.56
N TYR A 249 -14.78 -6.37 -4.02
CA TYR A 249 -14.02 -7.33 -3.20
C TYR A 249 -12.52 -7.16 -3.43
N TYR A 250 -11.77 -7.14 -2.33
CA TYR A 250 -10.32 -6.98 -2.34
C TYR A 250 -9.67 -8.02 -1.42
N GLY A 251 -8.88 -8.92 -1.98
CA GLY A 251 -8.10 -9.91 -1.23
C GLY A 251 -6.62 -9.52 -1.11
N LEU A 252 -5.81 -10.49 -0.74
CA LEU A 252 -4.34 -10.37 -0.71
C LEU A 252 -3.75 -10.29 -2.11
N ILE A 253 -4.37 -11.01 -3.05
CA ILE A 253 -4.03 -11.06 -4.48
C ILE A 253 -5.29 -10.88 -5.32
N GLU A 254 -5.11 -10.64 -6.60
CA GLU A 254 -6.18 -10.71 -7.60
C GLU A 254 -5.76 -11.66 -8.71
N GLU A 255 -6.62 -12.61 -9.02
CA GLU A 255 -6.45 -13.54 -10.13
C GLU A 255 -7.17 -13.05 -11.37
N TYR A 256 -6.48 -13.08 -12.51
CA TYR A 256 -7.07 -12.76 -13.80
C TYR A 256 -6.72 -13.84 -14.82
N LYS A 257 -7.72 -14.67 -15.18
CA LYS A 257 -7.57 -15.78 -16.12
C LYS A 257 -6.38 -16.71 -15.79
N SER A 258 -6.15 -16.98 -14.49
CA SER A 258 -5.03 -17.79 -14.00
C SER A 258 -5.35 -19.28 -13.91
N GLU A 259 -6.64 -19.67 -13.85
CA GLU A 259 -7.07 -21.02 -13.46
C GLU A 259 -6.54 -22.15 -14.38
N ASP A 260 -6.36 -21.88 -15.67
CA ASP A 260 -5.89 -22.83 -16.68
C ASP A 260 -4.64 -22.33 -17.42
N ALA A 261 -3.93 -21.34 -16.86
CA ALA A 261 -2.78 -20.71 -17.48
C ALA A 261 -1.54 -21.60 -17.42
N ASP A 262 -0.81 -21.69 -18.53
CA ASP A 262 0.49 -22.34 -18.62
C ASP A 262 1.61 -21.36 -18.18
N ILE A 263 1.37 -20.04 -18.40
CA ILE A 263 2.24 -18.94 -17.98
C ILE A 263 1.41 -17.95 -17.18
N ILE A 264 1.90 -17.57 -15.99
CA ILE A 264 1.29 -16.54 -15.14
C ILE A 264 2.27 -15.39 -14.96
N LEU A 265 1.82 -14.19 -15.33
CA LEU A 265 2.53 -12.95 -15.00
C LEU A 265 2.22 -12.58 -13.54
N ILE A 266 3.24 -12.13 -12.81
CA ILE A 266 3.09 -11.61 -11.44
C ILE A 266 3.56 -10.17 -11.42
N ALA A 267 2.72 -9.25 -10.97
CA ALA A 267 3.03 -7.82 -10.91
C ALA A 267 2.24 -7.11 -9.81
N MET A 268 2.52 -5.83 -9.58
CA MET A 268 1.85 -4.94 -8.63
C MET A 268 1.47 -3.60 -9.27
N GLY A 269 0.46 -2.94 -8.71
CA GLY A 269 0.08 -1.57 -9.07
C GLY A 269 -0.60 -1.44 -10.44
N SER A 270 -0.53 -0.25 -11.01
CA SER A 270 -1.28 0.13 -12.22
C SER A 270 -0.84 -0.60 -13.50
N LEU A 271 0.37 -1.16 -13.52
CA LEU A 271 0.86 -2.00 -14.64
C LEU A 271 -0.09 -3.16 -14.95
N CYS A 272 -0.77 -3.67 -13.95
CA CYS A 272 -1.66 -4.83 -14.09
C CYS A 272 -2.80 -4.59 -15.08
N GLY A 273 -3.26 -3.35 -15.25
CA GLY A 273 -4.23 -2.99 -16.29
C GLY A 273 -3.71 -3.30 -17.71
N THR A 274 -2.48 -2.85 -18.03
CA THR A 274 -1.84 -3.16 -19.32
C THR A 274 -1.63 -4.66 -19.51
N ILE A 275 -1.27 -5.37 -18.44
CA ILE A 275 -1.10 -6.83 -18.49
C ILE A 275 -2.43 -7.52 -18.78
N LYS A 276 -3.54 -7.09 -18.19
CA LYS A 276 -4.88 -7.67 -18.44
C LYS A 276 -5.26 -7.55 -19.92
N ASP A 277 -5.00 -6.41 -20.55
CA ASP A 277 -5.26 -6.20 -22.00
C ASP A 277 -4.42 -7.15 -22.87
N VAL A 278 -3.15 -7.37 -22.52
CA VAL A 278 -2.28 -8.31 -23.23
C VAL A 278 -2.70 -9.76 -23.01
N VAL A 279 -3.05 -10.13 -21.78
CA VAL A 279 -3.59 -11.47 -21.45
C VAL A 279 -4.81 -11.76 -22.30
N ASP A 280 -5.72 -10.80 -22.46
CA ASP A 280 -6.92 -10.98 -23.31
C ASP A 280 -6.55 -11.24 -24.76
N LYS A 281 -5.66 -10.42 -25.34
CA LYS A 281 -5.17 -10.57 -26.70
C LYS A 281 -4.45 -11.91 -26.94
N GLU A 282 -3.57 -12.30 -26.04
CA GLU A 282 -2.82 -13.55 -26.16
C GLU A 282 -3.72 -14.79 -26.03
N ARG A 283 -4.75 -14.72 -25.20
CA ARG A 283 -5.78 -15.77 -25.11
C ARG A 283 -6.63 -15.87 -26.36
N GLU A 284 -6.96 -14.76 -27.02
CA GLU A 284 -7.62 -14.78 -28.35
C GLU A 284 -6.73 -15.46 -29.40
N ASN A 285 -5.40 -15.36 -29.26
CA ASN A 285 -4.42 -16.05 -30.10
C ASN A 285 -4.20 -17.53 -29.69
N GLY A 286 -4.90 -18.02 -28.68
CA GLY A 286 -4.88 -19.43 -28.23
C GLY A 286 -3.77 -19.75 -27.20
N LYS A 287 -3.05 -18.76 -26.66
CA LYS A 287 -2.09 -18.96 -25.58
C LYS A 287 -2.80 -18.97 -24.21
N LYS A 288 -2.41 -19.86 -23.31
CA LYS A 288 -2.93 -19.94 -21.95
C LYS A 288 -2.08 -19.10 -21.01
N VAL A 289 -2.33 -17.81 -21.01
CA VAL A 289 -1.64 -16.82 -20.16
C VAL A 289 -2.62 -16.27 -19.13
N GLY A 290 -2.13 -15.97 -17.92
CA GLY A 290 -2.89 -15.35 -16.85
C GLY A 290 -2.07 -14.30 -16.12
N LEU A 291 -2.73 -13.57 -15.21
CA LEU A 291 -2.09 -12.63 -14.29
C LEU A 291 -2.50 -12.99 -12.86
N VAL A 292 -1.55 -12.95 -11.96
CA VAL A 292 -1.78 -12.87 -10.52
C VAL A 292 -1.16 -11.55 -10.03
N ARG A 293 -2.02 -10.62 -9.64
CA ARG A 293 -1.61 -9.33 -9.09
C ARG A 293 -1.42 -9.46 -7.59
N ILE A 294 -0.26 -9.08 -7.08
CA ILE A 294 -0.03 -8.94 -5.64
C ILE A 294 -0.60 -7.60 -5.18
N ARG A 295 -1.61 -7.61 -4.31
CA ARG A 295 -2.15 -6.43 -3.66
C ARG A 295 -1.50 -6.18 -2.31
N SER A 296 -1.37 -7.22 -1.48
CA SER A 296 -0.60 -7.16 -0.24
C SER A 296 0.83 -7.61 -0.50
N TYR A 297 1.79 -6.68 -0.44
CA TYR A 297 3.20 -7.03 -0.56
C TYR A 297 3.82 -7.36 0.79
N ARG A 298 3.34 -6.71 1.84
CA ARG A 298 3.59 -7.06 3.24
C ARG A 298 2.27 -6.98 4.04
N PRO A 299 1.90 -8.06 4.73
CA PRO A 299 2.53 -9.39 4.74
C PRO A 299 2.55 -10.03 3.35
N PHE A 300 3.56 -10.88 3.08
CA PHE A 300 3.69 -11.52 1.76
C PHE A 300 2.71 -12.69 1.63
N PRO A 301 1.87 -12.74 0.60
CA PRO A 301 0.72 -13.67 0.51
C PRO A 301 1.14 -15.04 -0.06
N LYS A 302 2.12 -15.70 0.56
CA LYS A 302 2.74 -16.92 0.08
C LYS A 302 1.74 -18.02 -0.24
N ASP A 303 0.81 -18.31 0.67
CA ASP A 303 -0.13 -19.42 0.51
C ASP A 303 -1.19 -19.11 -0.55
N ALA A 304 -1.69 -17.87 -0.61
CA ALA A 304 -2.59 -17.42 -1.65
C ALA A 304 -1.94 -17.53 -3.04
N LEU A 305 -0.69 -17.07 -3.18
CA LEU A 305 0.07 -17.22 -4.42
C LEU A 305 0.23 -18.69 -4.82
N LYS A 306 0.60 -19.57 -3.88
CA LYS A 306 0.79 -21.00 -4.15
C LYS A 306 -0.48 -21.66 -4.68
N VAL A 307 -1.64 -21.27 -4.15
CA VAL A 307 -2.93 -21.78 -4.62
C VAL A 307 -3.25 -21.26 -6.02
N ALA A 308 -3.01 -19.98 -6.29
CA ALA A 308 -3.35 -19.33 -7.55
C ALA A 308 -2.46 -19.77 -8.72
N VAL A 309 -1.15 -19.95 -8.51
CA VAL A 309 -0.22 -20.22 -9.61
C VAL A 309 -0.09 -21.70 -9.97
N LYS A 310 -0.48 -22.62 -9.09
CA LYS A 310 -0.38 -24.09 -9.31
C LYS A 310 1.02 -24.49 -9.85
N ASP A 311 1.06 -25.16 -11.00
CA ASP A 311 2.29 -25.62 -11.66
C ASP A 311 2.71 -24.74 -12.86
N ALA A 312 2.10 -23.55 -13.04
CA ALA A 312 2.39 -22.66 -14.15
C ALA A 312 3.84 -22.14 -14.09
N LYS A 313 4.40 -21.77 -15.24
CA LYS A 313 5.61 -20.96 -15.30
C LYS A 313 5.29 -19.52 -14.90
N LEU A 314 6.21 -18.88 -14.19
CA LEU A 314 5.99 -17.55 -13.64
C LEU A 314 6.91 -16.51 -14.30
N ALA A 315 6.31 -15.41 -14.76
CA ALA A 315 7.01 -14.20 -15.20
C ALA A 315 6.76 -13.10 -14.19
N VAL A 316 7.74 -12.84 -13.31
CA VAL A 316 7.62 -11.76 -12.31
C VAL A 316 8.14 -10.46 -12.89
N ILE A 317 7.32 -9.43 -12.83
CA ILE A 317 7.61 -8.11 -13.38
C ILE A 317 7.80 -7.12 -12.24
N ASP A 318 9.03 -6.69 -12.06
CA ASP A 318 9.46 -5.74 -11.04
C ASP A 318 9.57 -4.32 -11.60
N LYS A 319 9.02 -3.34 -10.88
CA LYS A 319 9.27 -1.90 -11.08
C LYS A 319 10.23 -1.37 -10.01
N ASP A 320 11.16 -2.20 -9.59
CA ASP A 320 12.23 -1.90 -8.65
C ASP A 320 13.48 -2.72 -9.00
N ILE A 321 14.57 -2.42 -8.31
CA ILE A 321 15.82 -3.17 -8.41
C ILE A 321 16.52 -3.27 -7.05
N SER A 322 16.78 -4.48 -6.61
CA SER A 322 17.75 -4.73 -5.54
C SER A 322 19.12 -4.89 -6.17
N PHE A 323 19.95 -3.83 -6.09
CA PHE A 323 21.23 -3.77 -6.79
C PHE A 323 22.14 -4.96 -6.46
N GLY A 324 22.55 -5.69 -7.51
CA GLY A 324 23.39 -6.89 -7.41
C GLY A 324 22.61 -8.19 -7.16
N ALA A 325 21.27 -8.15 -7.04
CA ALA A 325 20.45 -9.35 -6.76
C ALA A 325 19.27 -9.53 -7.73
N GLY A 326 18.74 -8.46 -8.35
CA GLY A 326 17.59 -8.54 -9.26
C GLY A 326 16.39 -7.76 -8.77
N GLY A 327 15.18 -8.13 -9.17
CA GLY A 327 13.93 -7.56 -8.68
C GLY A 327 13.57 -8.08 -7.29
N ALA A 328 13.05 -7.24 -6.42
CA ALA A 328 12.72 -7.64 -5.05
C ALA A 328 11.49 -8.56 -5.00
N VAL A 329 10.47 -8.27 -5.82
CA VAL A 329 9.27 -9.13 -5.92
C VAL A 329 9.64 -10.49 -6.48
N TYR A 330 10.50 -10.53 -7.51
CA TYR A 330 11.03 -11.78 -8.05
C TYR A 330 11.72 -12.64 -6.97
N MET A 331 12.55 -12.01 -6.13
CA MET A 331 13.24 -12.74 -5.05
C MET A 331 12.25 -13.30 -4.03
N ASP A 332 11.25 -12.52 -3.62
CA ASP A 332 10.24 -12.95 -2.65
C ASP A 332 9.36 -14.08 -3.22
N VAL A 333 8.93 -13.98 -4.48
CA VAL A 333 8.19 -15.04 -5.19
C VAL A 333 9.04 -16.30 -5.29
N LYS A 334 10.31 -16.17 -5.69
CA LYS A 334 11.23 -17.30 -5.83
C LYS A 334 11.54 -17.98 -4.49
N ALA A 335 11.57 -17.25 -3.39
CA ALA A 335 11.73 -17.81 -2.05
C ALA A 335 10.46 -18.51 -1.53
N ALA A 336 9.28 -18.06 -2.01
CA ALA A 336 7.98 -18.57 -1.56
C ALA A 336 7.50 -19.81 -2.36
N LEU A 337 7.89 -19.92 -3.64
CA LEU A 337 7.33 -20.88 -4.60
C LEU A 337 8.43 -21.67 -5.30
N ASP A 338 8.14 -22.95 -5.62
CA ASP A 338 9.06 -23.84 -6.32
C ASP A 338 8.93 -23.82 -7.85
N ASN A 339 8.00 -23.01 -8.39
CA ASN A 339 7.72 -22.88 -9.81
C ASN A 339 8.97 -22.45 -10.62
N GLU A 340 9.02 -22.86 -11.90
CA GLU A 340 9.93 -22.27 -12.87
C GLU A 340 9.62 -20.77 -13.00
N THR A 341 10.54 -19.89 -12.55
CA THR A 341 10.28 -18.47 -12.36
C THR A 341 11.34 -17.63 -13.07
N TYR A 342 10.89 -16.68 -13.87
CA TYR A 342 11.68 -15.70 -14.60
C TYR A 342 11.42 -14.30 -14.04
N GLY A 343 12.48 -13.51 -13.86
CA GLY A 343 12.39 -12.15 -13.34
C GLY A 343 12.69 -11.11 -14.42
N PHE A 344 11.86 -10.09 -14.50
CA PHE A 344 11.98 -8.99 -15.46
C PHE A 344 11.90 -7.66 -14.74
N ILE A 345 12.90 -6.80 -14.92
CA ILE A 345 12.91 -5.44 -14.36
C ILE A 345 12.60 -4.48 -15.49
N ILE A 346 11.46 -3.79 -15.41
CA ILE A 346 11.01 -2.83 -16.42
C ILE A 346 10.38 -1.60 -15.77
N GLY A 347 10.20 -0.53 -16.54
CA GLY A 347 9.43 0.65 -16.10
C GLY A 347 10.12 1.52 -15.04
N LEU A 348 11.41 1.31 -14.74
CA LEU A 348 12.13 2.12 -13.76
C LEU A 348 12.16 3.59 -14.17
N GLY A 349 11.94 4.48 -13.19
CA GLY A 349 11.94 5.90 -13.40
C GLY A 349 10.88 6.40 -14.38
N GLY A 350 9.74 5.68 -14.50
CA GLY A 350 8.62 6.05 -15.35
C GLY A 350 8.79 5.73 -16.84
N ARG A 351 9.74 4.84 -17.19
CA ARG A 351 9.82 4.35 -18.57
C ARG A 351 8.50 3.67 -18.94
N ASP A 352 7.93 4.01 -20.07
CA ASP A 352 6.69 3.42 -20.56
C ASP A 352 6.81 1.90 -20.67
N ILE A 353 5.76 1.22 -20.26
CA ILE A 353 5.59 -0.22 -20.41
C ILE A 353 4.45 -0.43 -21.40
N THR A 354 4.81 -0.92 -22.57
CA THR A 354 3.88 -1.12 -23.67
C THR A 354 3.35 -2.56 -23.73
N PRO A 355 2.22 -2.82 -24.40
CA PRO A 355 1.77 -4.18 -24.68
C PRO A 355 2.85 -5.06 -25.33
N ILE A 356 3.70 -4.49 -26.18
CA ILE A 356 4.80 -5.20 -26.86
C ILE A 356 5.84 -5.70 -25.82
N ASP A 357 6.17 -4.89 -24.83
CA ASP A 357 7.11 -5.30 -23.77
C ASP A 357 6.57 -6.52 -22.99
N ILE A 358 5.25 -6.55 -22.73
CA ILE A 358 4.60 -7.67 -22.04
C ILE A 358 4.55 -8.92 -22.95
N GLU A 359 4.23 -8.75 -24.24
CA GLU A 359 4.27 -9.84 -25.23
C GLU A 359 5.67 -10.49 -25.30
N GLU A 360 6.73 -9.66 -25.32
CA GLU A 360 8.12 -10.15 -25.31
C GLU A 360 8.48 -10.89 -24.01
N ILE A 361 7.95 -10.46 -22.88
CA ILE A 361 8.13 -11.17 -21.58
C ILE A 361 7.49 -12.56 -21.66
N ILE A 362 6.26 -12.67 -22.17
CA ILE A 362 5.57 -13.94 -22.35
C ILE A 362 6.37 -14.88 -23.28
N GLU A 363 6.95 -14.36 -24.35
CA GLU A 363 7.75 -15.16 -25.28
C GLU A 363 9.08 -15.65 -24.69
N LYS A 364 9.62 -14.97 -23.70
CA LYS A 364 10.87 -15.30 -23.01
C LYS A 364 10.68 -16.23 -21.82
N THR A 365 9.43 -16.47 -21.39
CA THR A 365 9.03 -17.34 -20.29
C THR A 365 8.66 -18.73 -20.79
#